data_db5a298228d365efcf89ac59f46900cc
#
_entry.id   db5a298228d365efcf89ac59f46900cc
#
_cell.length_a   1.000
_cell.length_b   1.000
_cell.length_c   1.000
_cell.angle_alpha   90.00
_cell.angle_beta   90.00
_cell.angle_gamma   90.00
#
_symmetry.space_group_name_H-M   'P 1'
#
loop_
_entity.id
_entity.type
_entity.pdbx_description
1 polymer ?
#
loop_
_entity_poly.entity_id
_entity_poly.type
_entity_poly.pdbx_seq_one_letter_code
_entity_poly.pdbx_strand_id
1 'polypeptide(L)'
;MVWRLLQQVRLLDPVNRQDQRADVLLAADQLAAIAPQEVPPDTEVIDASAWVLAPPLVDLYSHSGQPGYEARETLETLLAAAAAGGVQHLTLLPTTNPVIDHPAVWQALQQEIPTTAWSQVRVWGALTQGCQGTALTDLAELAASGVVGFCDDRGLTHWPLVQRALTYLQPLGKPVALWPFDPALAANGVARQSGVATRLGLVEQLVCCETIPLLAILELARTVSTSIHLMRLSTARSVEILAKDKPEQVSASVSWLHLLFTVEDLASYDPHLRLDPPLGTASDRQALIEGLKTGVIEAIAIDHTPLLYEEKMVSFAEALPGAIGLELALPALWQELVVNNTLSALDLWHALSTAPARILSIEPPRLELNSRHFVLFDPNVTWTVTHQSLRSRARNTPFWQHSLRGQLVPFSPSINSGRTH
;
A
#
# COMPACT_ATOMS: atom_id res chain seq x y z
N MET A 1 -7.19 -34.65 -10.73
CA MET A 1 -6.66 -33.27 -10.72
C MET A 1 -7.50 -32.50 -11.72
N VAL A 2 -8.06 -31.35 -11.34
CA VAL A 2 -8.91 -30.56 -12.25
C VAL A 2 -7.98 -29.66 -13.07
N TRP A 3 -8.06 -29.76 -14.39
CA TRP A 3 -7.34 -28.92 -15.32
C TRP A 3 -8.25 -27.81 -15.85
N ARG A 4 -7.72 -26.60 -15.97
CA ARG A 4 -8.42 -25.45 -16.54
C ARG A 4 -7.54 -24.74 -17.53
N LEU A 5 -8.05 -24.48 -18.72
CA LEU A 5 -7.37 -23.67 -19.74
C LEU A 5 -8.04 -22.30 -19.80
N LEU A 6 -7.32 -21.29 -19.36
CA LEU A 6 -7.71 -19.89 -19.51
C LEU A 6 -7.30 -19.43 -20.91
N GLN A 7 -8.28 -19.23 -21.81
CA GLN A 7 -8.00 -18.78 -23.17
C GLN A 7 -7.87 -17.26 -23.23
N GLN A 8 -6.84 -16.78 -23.95
CA GLN A 8 -6.61 -15.38 -24.28
C GLN A 8 -6.55 -14.44 -23.09
N VAL A 9 -6.12 -14.94 -21.91
CA VAL A 9 -5.96 -14.07 -20.72
C VAL A 9 -4.86 -13.03 -20.98
N ARG A 10 -5.09 -11.79 -20.52
CA ARG A 10 -4.07 -10.72 -20.57
C ARG A 10 -3.04 -10.97 -19.48
N LEU A 11 -1.84 -11.35 -19.88
CA LEU A 11 -0.72 -11.65 -19.00
C LEU A 11 0.13 -10.40 -18.81
N LEU A 12 0.27 -9.96 -17.55
CA LEU A 12 1.15 -8.86 -17.18
C LEU A 12 2.40 -9.41 -16.48
N ASP A 13 3.57 -9.03 -16.97
CA ASP A 13 4.86 -9.25 -16.30
C ASP A 13 5.57 -7.92 -16.12
N PRO A 14 5.39 -7.28 -14.96
CA PRO A 14 5.98 -5.96 -14.70
C PRO A 14 7.51 -6.02 -14.51
N VAL A 15 8.09 -7.19 -14.23
CA VAL A 15 9.54 -7.37 -14.10
C VAL A 15 10.20 -7.34 -15.47
N ASN A 16 9.64 -8.06 -16.46
CA ASN A 16 10.14 -8.13 -17.83
C ASN A 16 9.46 -7.09 -18.76
N ARG A 17 8.57 -6.26 -18.25
CA ARG A 17 7.84 -5.23 -19.00
C ARG A 17 7.02 -5.82 -20.16
N GLN A 18 6.34 -6.95 -19.91
CA GLN A 18 5.53 -7.64 -20.91
C GLN A 18 4.04 -7.51 -20.59
N ASP A 19 3.26 -7.18 -21.62
CA ASP A 19 1.80 -7.10 -21.60
C ASP A 19 1.31 -7.78 -22.87
N GLN A 20 0.83 -9.01 -22.76
CA GLN A 20 0.46 -9.85 -23.91
C GLN A 20 -0.72 -10.75 -23.59
N ARG A 21 -1.40 -11.23 -24.63
CA ARG A 21 -2.41 -12.28 -24.47
C ARG A 21 -1.80 -13.63 -24.66
N ALA A 22 -2.18 -14.57 -23.80
CA ALA A 22 -1.71 -15.96 -23.88
C ALA A 22 -2.80 -16.90 -23.35
N ASP A 23 -2.74 -18.15 -23.79
CA ASP A 23 -3.48 -19.22 -23.15
C ASP A 23 -2.67 -19.74 -21.95
N VAL A 24 -3.35 -19.98 -20.84
CA VAL A 24 -2.70 -20.38 -19.59
C VAL A 24 -3.38 -21.63 -19.03
N LEU A 25 -2.59 -22.66 -18.77
CA LEU A 25 -3.06 -23.91 -18.18
C LEU A 25 -2.87 -23.89 -16.66
N LEU A 26 -3.94 -24.15 -15.94
CA LEU A 26 -3.93 -24.33 -14.49
C LEU A 26 -4.15 -25.80 -14.13
N ALA A 27 -3.36 -26.31 -13.20
CA ALA A 27 -3.55 -27.60 -12.54
C ALA A 27 -4.10 -27.39 -11.15
N ALA A 28 -5.39 -27.60 -10.95
CA ALA A 28 -6.13 -27.17 -9.78
C ALA A 28 -6.00 -25.64 -9.58
N ASP A 29 -5.17 -25.20 -8.63
CA ASP A 29 -4.90 -23.80 -8.30
C ASP A 29 -3.44 -23.37 -8.60
N GLN A 30 -2.71 -24.17 -9.38
CA GLN A 30 -1.32 -23.90 -9.73
C GLN A 30 -1.17 -23.54 -11.21
N LEU A 31 -0.28 -22.61 -11.50
CA LEU A 31 0.12 -22.24 -12.86
C LEU A 31 0.96 -23.37 -13.47
N ALA A 32 0.35 -24.18 -14.33
CA ALA A 32 1.02 -25.33 -14.91
C ALA A 32 1.82 -24.99 -16.18
N ALA A 33 1.25 -24.17 -17.07
CA ALA A 33 1.95 -23.75 -18.29
C ALA A 33 1.40 -22.41 -18.81
N ILE A 34 2.26 -21.64 -19.46
CA ILE A 34 1.92 -20.46 -20.26
C ILE A 34 2.14 -20.83 -21.72
N ALA A 35 1.17 -20.55 -22.59
CA ALA A 35 1.13 -20.95 -23.99
C ALA A 35 1.38 -22.47 -24.18
N PRO A 36 0.54 -23.35 -23.56
CA PRO A 36 0.74 -24.78 -23.59
C PRO A 36 0.67 -25.30 -25.02
N GLN A 37 1.60 -26.21 -25.41
CA GLN A 37 1.55 -26.90 -26.70
C GLN A 37 0.58 -28.07 -26.68
N GLU A 38 0.39 -28.68 -25.51
CA GLU A 38 -0.52 -29.79 -25.30
C GLU A 38 -1.44 -29.47 -24.08
N VAL A 39 -2.69 -29.85 -24.21
CA VAL A 39 -3.69 -29.66 -23.14
C VAL A 39 -4.20 -31.04 -22.73
N PRO A 40 -4.18 -31.38 -21.43
CA PRO A 40 -4.69 -32.69 -20.97
C PRO A 40 -6.15 -32.94 -21.39
N PRO A 41 -6.53 -34.21 -21.65
CA PRO A 41 -7.94 -34.53 -21.87
C PRO A 41 -8.78 -34.11 -20.66
N ASP A 42 -10.07 -33.84 -20.89
CA ASP A 42 -11.03 -33.38 -19.87
C ASP A 42 -10.70 -32.02 -19.18
N THR A 43 -9.89 -31.18 -19.86
CA THR A 43 -9.61 -29.81 -19.39
C THR A 43 -10.83 -28.92 -19.58
N GLU A 44 -11.24 -28.26 -18.51
CA GLU A 44 -12.24 -27.20 -18.56
C GLU A 44 -11.67 -25.98 -19.29
N VAL A 45 -12.32 -25.55 -20.37
CA VAL A 45 -11.90 -24.40 -21.16
C VAL A 45 -12.73 -23.19 -20.75
N ILE A 46 -12.04 -22.11 -20.37
CA ILE A 46 -12.64 -20.86 -19.89
C ILE A 46 -12.18 -19.72 -20.80
N ASP A 47 -13.13 -18.98 -21.38
CA ASP A 47 -12.82 -17.72 -22.05
C ASP A 47 -12.41 -16.68 -20.99
N ALA A 48 -11.10 -16.41 -20.95
CA ALA A 48 -10.49 -15.46 -20.03
C ALA A 48 -10.05 -14.16 -20.74
N SER A 49 -10.57 -13.91 -21.94
CA SER A 49 -10.18 -12.76 -22.77
C SER A 49 -10.41 -11.40 -22.09
N ALA A 50 -11.33 -11.34 -21.12
CA ALA A 50 -11.57 -10.14 -20.31
C ALA A 50 -10.68 -10.05 -19.06
N TRP A 51 -10.00 -11.13 -18.67
CA TRP A 51 -9.28 -11.21 -17.40
C TRP A 51 -7.80 -10.85 -17.54
N VAL A 52 -7.22 -10.46 -16.39
CA VAL A 52 -5.80 -10.15 -16.24
C VAL A 52 -5.18 -11.19 -15.30
N LEU A 53 -4.11 -11.84 -15.76
CA LEU A 53 -3.26 -12.71 -14.94
C LEU A 53 -1.94 -11.99 -14.69
N ALA A 54 -1.57 -11.83 -13.43
CA ALA A 54 -0.37 -11.09 -13.06
C ALA A 54 0.25 -11.60 -11.75
N PRO A 55 1.50 -11.22 -11.43
CA PRO A 55 2.10 -11.48 -10.13
C PRO A 55 1.30 -10.86 -8.99
N PRO A 56 1.41 -11.41 -7.76
CA PRO A 56 0.76 -10.82 -6.59
C PRO A 56 1.23 -9.40 -6.28
N LEU A 57 0.39 -8.66 -5.56
CA LEU A 57 0.69 -7.32 -5.09
C LEU A 57 1.54 -7.35 -3.82
N VAL A 58 2.26 -6.25 -3.60
CA VAL A 58 3.10 -5.99 -2.44
C VAL A 58 2.68 -4.67 -1.83
N ASP A 59 2.26 -4.67 -0.59
CA ASP A 59 1.94 -3.44 0.13
C ASP A 59 3.13 -2.98 0.97
N LEU A 60 3.49 -1.71 0.82
CA LEU A 60 4.65 -1.11 1.48
C LEU A 60 4.43 -0.90 2.97
N TYR A 61 3.22 -0.50 3.35
CA TYR A 61 2.85 -0.23 4.73
C TYR A 61 1.34 -0.15 4.90
N SER A 62 0.86 -0.82 5.94
CA SER A 62 -0.52 -0.80 6.42
C SER A 62 -0.55 -0.90 7.94
N HIS A 63 -1.64 -0.45 8.55
CA HIS A 63 -1.82 -0.62 9.98
C HIS A 63 -2.45 -1.98 10.29
N SER A 64 -1.98 -2.59 11.38
CA SER A 64 -2.65 -3.72 12.00
C SER A 64 -3.46 -3.25 13.20
N GLY A 65 -4.68 -3.74 13.34
CA GLY A 65 -5.45 -3.59 14.57
C GLY A 65 -4.94 -4.50 15.70
N GLN A 66 -4.15 -5.51 15.38
CA GLN A 66 -3.60 -6.47 16.33
C GLN A 66 -2.07 -6.43 16.30
N PRO A 67 -1.39 -6.40 17.45
CA PRO A 67 -1.96 -6.39 18.81
C PRO A 67 -2.47 -5.02 19.27
N GLY A 68 -3.48 -5.05 20.15
CA GLY A 68 -3.89 -3.93 20.99
C GLY A 68 -5.07 -3.08 20.50
N TYR A 69 -5.47 -3.25 19.24
CA TYR A 69 -6.61 -2.54 18.63
C TYR A 69 -7.52 -3.50 17.84
N GLU A 70 -7.71 -4.73 18.36
CA GLU A 70 -8.45 -5.82 17.69
C GLU A 70 -9.92 -5.44 17.42
N ALA A 71 -10.46 -4.47 18.17
CA ALA A 71 -11.78 -3.93 17.88
C ALA A 71 -11.87 -3.27 16.51
N ARG A 72 -10.79 -2.64 16.03
CA ARG A 72 -10.69 -2.04 14.68
C ARG A 72 -10.54 -3.12 13.61
N GLU A 73 -9.57 -4.01 13.77
CA GLU A 73 -9.22 -5.06 12.82
C GLU A 73 -8.48 -6.19 13.52
N THR A 74 -8.86 -7.45 13.28
CA THR A 74 -8.08 -8.60 13.73
C THR A 74 -7.08 -9.02 12.67
N LEU A 75 -6.04 -9.76 13.05
CA LEU A 75 -5.08 -10.30 12.08
C LEU A 75 -5.75 -11.21 11.06
N GLU A 76 -6.76 -11.99 11.48
CA GLU A 76 -7.54 -12.86 10.59
C GLU A 76 -8.27 -12.06 9.50
N THR A 77 -9.01 -11.01 9.88
CA THR A 77 -9.77 -10.19 8.91
C THR A 77 -8.85 -9.36 8.03
N LEU A 78 -7.73 -8.87 8.56
CA LEU A 78 -6.68 -8.17 7.82
C LEU A 78 -6.06 -9.07 6.74
N LEU A 79 -5.70 -10.31 7.09
CA LEU A 79 -5.14 -11.27 6.13
C LEU A 79 -6.17 -11.70 5.08
N ALA A 80 -7.42 -11.85 5.47
CA ALA A 80 -8.50 -12.15 4.55
C ALA A 80 -8.72 -10.99 3.56
N ALA A 81 -8.66 -9.74 4.01
CA ALA A 81 -8.75 -8.55 3.17
C ALA A 81 -7.55 -8.44 2.21
N ALA A 82 -6.33 -8.69 2.71
CA ALA A 82 -5.12 -8.69 1.89
C ALA A 82 -5.21 -9.76 0.77
N ALA A 83 -5.62 -10.97 1.10
CA ALA A 83 -5.80 -12.04 0.12
C ALA A 83 -6.88 -11.70 -0.91
N ALA A 84 -8.02 -11.13 -0.48
CA ALA A 84 -9.10 -10.71 -1.37
C ALA A 84 -8.70 -9.54 -2.29
N GLY A 85 -7.74 -8.73 -1.89
CA GLY A 85 -7.16 -7.66 -2.70
C GLY A 85 -5.94 -8.08 -3.54
N GLY A 86 -5.49 -9.34 -3.44
CA GLY A 86 -4.32 -9.83 -4.18
C GLY A 86 -2.97 -9.45 -3.58
N VAL A 87 -2.95 -9.00 -2.33
CA VAL A 87 -1.73 -8.57 -1.63
C VAL A 87 -1.08 -9.77 -0.96
N GLN A 88 -0.03 -10.33 -1.57
CA GLN A 88 0.74 -11.44 -1.02
C GLN A 88 1.72 -11.00 0.05
N HIS A 89 2.44 -9.90 -0.17
CA HIS A 89 3.36 -9.35 0.83
C HIS A 89 2.71 -8.13 1.49
N LEU A 90 2.25 -8.33 2.71
CA LEU A 90 1.64 -7.29 3.53
C LEU A 90 2.66 -6.82 4.56
N THR A 91 3.05 -5.54 4.50
CA THR A 91 4.02 -4.98 5.44
C THR A 91 3.32 -4.09 6.44
N LEU A 92 3.45 -4.39 7.72
CA LEU A 92 2.78 -3.68 8.80
C LEU A 92 3.66 -2.58 9.38
N LEU A 93 3.04 -1.47 9.73
CA LEU A 93 3.65 -0.39 10.48
C LEU A 93 3.86 -0.78 11.94
N PRO A 94 4.85 -0.21 12.64
CA PRO A 94 5.19 -0.59 14.01
C PRO A 94 4.23 -0.05 15.07
N THR A 95 3.26 0.78 14.72
CA THR A 95 2.36 1.51 15.61
C THR A 95 1.22 0.64 16.18
N THR A 96 1.54 -0.56 16.60
CA THR A 96 0.68 -1.46 17.37
C THR A 96 0.72 -1.13 18.88
N ASN A 97 -0.01 -1.87 19.72
CA ASN A 97 0.05 -1.74 21.17
C ASN A 97 0.21 -3.14 21.82
N PRO A 98 1.42 -3.51 22.30
CA PRO A 98 2.63 -2.67 22.33
C PRO A 98 3.21 -2.38 20.94
N VAL A 99 3.97 -1.27 20.83
CA VAL A 99 4.69 -0.88 19.62
C VAL A 99 5.77 -1.93 19.29
N ILE A 100 6.02 -2.18 17.98
CA ILE A 100 7.08 -3.10 17.55
C ILE A 100 8.45 -2.39 17.64
N ASP A 101 8.86 -2.06 18.86
CA ASP A 101 10.14 -1.43 19.19
C ASP A 101 11.10 -2.39 19.91
N HIS A 102 10.67 -3.64 20.11
CA HIS A 102 11.45 -4.71 20.73
C HIS A 102 11.19 -6.05 19.99
N PRO A 103 12.21 -6.92 19.80
CA PRO A 103 12.06 -8.21 19.11
C PRO A 103 10.94 -9.09 19.64
N ALA A 104 10.71 -9.10 20.96
CA ALA A 104 9.68 -9.94 21.58
C ALA A 104 8.26 -9.62 21.10
N VAL A 105 7.97 -8.35 20.76
CA VAL A 105 6.65 -7.95 20.24
C VAL A 105 6.44 -8.55 18.85
N TRP A 106 7.45 -8.46 17.99
CA TRP A 106 7.40 -9.07 16.66
C TRP A 106 7.30 -10.60 16.75
N GLN A 107 8.09 -11.25 17.60
CA GLN A 107 8.05 -12.70 17.80
C GLN A 107 6.68 -13.18 18.29
N ALA A 108 6.05 -12.44 19.20
CA ALA A 108 4.70 -12.75 19.66
C ALA A 108 3.68 -12.66 18.52
N LEU A 109 3.72 -11.58 17.71
CA LEU A 109 2.84 -11.41 16.56
C LEU A 109 3.05 -12.53 15.52
N GLN A 110 4.31 -12.93 15.25
CA GLN A 110 4.62 -14.03 14.33
C GLN A 110 3.94 -15.34 14.70
N GLN A 111 3.80 -15.63 16.00
CA GLN A 111 3.16 -16.86 16.46
C GLN A 111 1.65 -16.88 16.20
N GLU A 112 1.04 -15.72 16.04
CA GLU A 112 -0.39 -15.58 15.76
C GLU A 112 -0.70 -15.64 14.25
N ILE A 113 0.31 -15.49 13.38
CA ILE A 113 0.11 -15.56 11.92
C ILE A 113 -0.10 -17.02 11.53
N PRO A 114 -1.26 -17.37 10.89
CA PRO A 114 -1.49 -18.72 10.42
C PRO A 114 -0.45 -19.13 9.36
N THR A 115 0.14 -20.31 9.52
CA THR A 115 1.11 -20.87 8.56
C THR A 115 0.50 -21.15 7.17
N THR A 116 -0.83 -21.25 7.11
CA THR A 116 -1.61 -21.46 5.88
C THR A 116 -2.07 -20.16 5.23
N ALA A 117 -1.73 -19.00 5.81
CA ALA A 117 -2.11 -17.70 5.24
C ALA A 117 -1.52 -17.54 3.83
N TRP A 118 -2.34 -17.09 2.89
CA TRP A 118 -1.90 -16.78 1.54
C TRP A 118 -0.99 -15.54 1.52
N SER A 119 -1.30 -14.56 2.36
CA SER A 119 -0.50 -13.36 2.51
C SER A 119 0.63 -13.57 3.52
N GLN A 120 1.83 -13.16 3.15
CA GLN A 120 3.02 -13.17 3.99
C GLN A 120 3.12 -11.83 4.72
N VAL A 121 3.07 -11.87 6.05
CA VAL A 121 3.21 -10.67 6.88
C VAL A 121 4.68 -10.33 7.08
N ARG A 122 5.00 -9.07 6.92
CA ARG A 122 6.28 -8.43 7.23
C ARG A 122 6.01 -7.24 8.14
N VAL A 123 7.03 -6.74 8.83
CA VAL A 123 6.87 -5.56 9.67
C VAL A 123 8.02 -4.58 9.52
N TRP A 124 7.72 -3.32 9.59
CA TRP A 124 8.68 -2.29 9.94
C TRP A 124 8.94 -2.33 11.43
N GLY A 125 10.19 -2.28 11.87
CA GLY A 125 10.52 -2.03 13.26
C GLY A 125 10.44 -0.54 13.57
N ALA A 126 10.07 -0.18 14.80
CA ALA A 126 10.10 1.22 15.21
C ALA A 126 11.54 1.75 15.18
N LEU A 127 11.74 2.90 14.57
CA LEU A 127 13.03 3.59 14.55
C LEU A 127 13.37 4.16 15.93
N THR A 128 12.34 4.67 16.61
CA THR A 128 12.48 5.23 17.96
C THR A 128 11.58 4.51 18.96
N GLN A 129 12.00 4.52 20.22
CA GLN A 129 11.25 3.89 21.32
C GLN A 129 9.83 4.43 21.38
N GLY A 130 8.86 3.52 21.37
CA GLY A 130 7.44 3.84 21.34
C GLY A 130 7.01 4.69 20.14
N CYS A 131 7.80 4.78 19.06
CA CYS A 131 7.58 5.70 17.94
C CYS A 131 7.47 7.18 18.37
N GLN A 132 8.21 7.60 19.42
CA GLN A 132 8.08 8.94 20.00
C GLN A 132 9.04 9.99 19.37
N GLY A 133 10.00 9.59 18.54
CA GLY A 133 10.96 10.50 17.92
C GLY A 133 12.02 11.07 18.87
N THR A 134 12.22 10.46 20.05
CA THR A 134 13.09 10.99 21.12
C THR A 134 14.36 10.19 21.33
N ALA A 135 14.31 8.87 21.29
CA ALA A 135 15.44 7.97 21.50
C ALA A 135 15.35 6.79 20.53
N LEU A 136 16.49 6.34 19.98
CA LEU A 136 16.52 5.16 19.09
C LEU A 136 16.18 3.88 19.86
N THR A 137 15.58 2.93 19.17
CA THR A 137 15.42 1.55 19.62
C THR A 137 16.76 0.81 19.54
N ASP A 138 16.81 -0.45 20.01
CA ASP A 138 17.93 -1.33 19.67
C ASP A 138 17.79 -1.81 18.23
N LEU A 139 18.30 -1.00 17.31
CA LEU A 139 18.20 -1.22 15.87
C LEU A 139 18.89 -2.52 15.43
N ALA A 140 19.95 -2.94 16.11
CA ALA A 140 20.67 -4.18 15.76
C ALA A 140 19.86 -5.43 16.15
N GLU A 141 19.29 -5.44 17.35
CA GLU A 141 18.43 -6.55 17.79
C GLU A 141 17.15 -6.66 16.94
N LEU A 142 16.50 -5.54 16.65
CA LEU A 142 15.34 -5.51 15.78
C LEU A 142 15.68 -5.97 14.36
N ALA A 143 16.80 -5.52 13.78
CA ALA A 143 17.25 -5.99 12.48
C ALA A 143 17.47 -7.51 12.45
N ALA A 144 18.09 -8.06 13.51
CA ALA A 144 18.32 -9.50 13.67
C ALA A 144 17.01 -10.29 13.84
N SER A 145 15.94 -9.70 14.37
CA SER A 145 14.64 -10.35 14.50
C SER A 145 13.87 -10.49 13.16
N GLY A 146 14.39 -9.91 12.08
CA GLY A 146 13.84 -10.08 10.73
C GLY A 146 12.85 -9.00 10.29
N VAL A 147 12.83 -7.83 10.95
CA VAL A 147 12.08 -6.67 10.43
C VAL A 147 12.59 -6.28 9.04
N VAL A 148 11.73 -5.78 8.16
CA VAL A 148 12.14 -5.40 6.80
C VAL A 148 13.00 -4.14 6.77
N GLY A 149 12.78 -3.22 7.69
CA GLY A 149 13.45 -1.94 7.83
C GLY A 149 12.89 -1.20 9.02
N PHE A 150 13.05 0.13 9.07
CA PHE A 150 12.66 0.94 10.22
C PHE A 150 11.79 2.12 9.82
N CYS A 151 10.76 2.42 10.63
CA CYS A 151 9.97 3.64 10.52
C CYS A 151 9.26 3.96 11.84
N ASP A 152 8.76 5.19 11.98
CA ASP A 152 7.95 5.57 13.16
C ASP A 152 6.50 5.91 12.81
N ASP A 153 6.11 5.81 11.54
CA ASP A 153 4.78 6.18 11.05
C ASP A 153 4.36 7.61 11.46
N ARG A 154 5.33 8.48 11.58
CA ARG A 154 5.17 9.90 11.92
C ARG A 154 6.28 10.75 11.34
N GLY A 155 6.03 12.04 11.22
CA GLY A 155 7.09 12.99 10.87
C GLY A 155 8.13 13.11 11.98
N LEU A 156 9.39 12.98 11.61
CA LEU A 156 10.54 13.14 12.51
C LEU A 156 11.28 14.42 12.15
N THR A 157 11.36 15.36 13.10
CA THR A 157 12.02 16.67 12.92
C THR A 157 13.26 16.84 13.80
N HIS A 158 13.61 15.82 14.61
CA HIS A 158 14.84 15.80 15.37
C HIS A 158 16.00 15.31 14.50
N TRP A 159 16.50 16.18 13.61
CA TRP A 159 17.50 15.84 12.58
C TRP A 159 18.78 15.18 13.09
N PRO A 160 19.37 15.57 14.25
CA PRO A 160 20.53 14.84 14.80
C PRO A 160 20.22 13.37 15.12
N LEU A 161 18.98 13.05 15.56
CA LEU A 161 18.55 11.68 15.81
C LEU A 161 18.40 10.91 14.50
N VAL A 162 17.73 11.52 13.51
CA VAL A 162 17.55 10.92 12.17
C VAL A 162 18.91 10.63 11.53
N GLN A 163 19.85 11.59 11.53
CA GLN A 163 21.19 11.41 10.99
C GLN A 163 21.94 10.26 11.68
N ARG A 164 21.86 10.18 13.00
CA ARG A 164 22.48 9.09 13.77
C ARG A 164 21.88 7.74 13.39
N ALA A 165 20.57 7.64 13.27
CA ALA A 165 19.87 6.41 12.85
C ALA A 165 20.34 5.97 11.46
N LEU A 166 20.33 6.89 10.48
CA LEU A 166 20.74 6.60 9.10
C LEU A 166 22.21 6.13 9.06
N THR A 167 23.11 6.77 9.81
CA THR A 167 24.52 6.37 9.90
C THR A 167 24.67 4.98 10.53
N TYR A 168 23.94 4.71 11.62
CA TYR A 168 24.01 3.42 12.32
C TYR A 168 23.49 2.26 11.46
N LEU A 169 22.50 2.51 10.63
CA LEU A 169 21.85 1.48 9.80
C LEU A 169 22.63 1.13 8.52
N GLN A 170 23.62 1.92 8.11
CA GLN A 170 24.42 1.63 6.92
C GLN A 170 24.98 0.18 6.90
N PRO A 171 25.71 -0.30 7.93
CA PRO A 171 26.26 -1.66 7.92
C PRO A 171 25.17 -2.75 8.04
N LEU A 172 23.98 -2.42 8.48
CA LEU A 172 22.89 -3.39 8.63
C LEU A 172 22.12 -3.63 7.32
N GLY A 173 22.29 -2.76 6.31
CA GLY A 173 21.66 -2.91 5.00
C GLY A 173 20.13 -2.85 5.02
N LYS A 174 19.55 -2.25 6.08
CA LYS A 174 18.10 -2.14 6.24
C LYS A 174 17.59 -0.78 5.77
N PRO A 175 16.51 -0.71 4.98
CA PRO A 175 15.92 0.56 4.57
C PRO A 175 15.27 1.28 5.75
N VAL A 176 15.17 2.60 5.64
CA VAL A 176 14.43 3.47 6.58
C VAL A 176 13.32 4.16 5.81
N ALA A 177 12.08 3.97 6.26
CA ALA A 177 10.94 4.71 5.73
C ALA A 177 10.69 5.95 6.59
N LEU A 178 10.73 7.12 5.95
CA LEU A 178 10.54 8.42 6.58
C LEU A 178 9.35 9.12 5.95
N TRP A 179 8.45 9.59 6.78
CA TRP A 179 7.38 10.46 6.32
C TRP A 179 7.87 11.91 6.39
N PRO A 180 8.03 12.61 5.25
CA PRO A 180 8.45 14.01 5.21
C PRO A 180 7.30 14.90 5.68
N PHE A 181 7.15 15.04 6.99
CA PHE A 181 6.07 15.74 7.62
C PHE A 181 6.55 16.44 8.89
N ASP A 182 6.18 17.72 9.04
CA ASP A 182 6.42 18.49 10.26
C ASP A 182 5.10 18.75 11.00
N PRO A 183 4.83 18.03 12.10
CA PRO A 183 3.60 18.16 12.85
C PRO A 183 3.45 19.52 13.53
N ALA A 184 4.57 20.24 13.83
CA ALA A 184 4.52 21.55 14.42
C ALA A 184 4.05 22.61 13.41
N LEU A 185 4.50 22.51 12.17
CA LEU A 185 4.04 23.37 11.06
C LEU A 185 2.60 23.05 10.64
N ALA A 186 2.21 21.78 10.68
CA ALA A 186 0.87 21.33 10.32
C ALA A 186 -0.18 21.76 11.35
N ALA A 187 0.21 21.90 12.61
CA ALA A 187 -0.68 22.22 13.73
C ALA A 187 -1.95 21.34 13.72
N ASN A 188 -3.12 21.95 13.56
CA ASN A 188 -4.42 21.26 13.48
C ASN A 188 -4.99 21.23 12.05
N GLY A 189 -4.15 21.40 11.02
CA GLY A 189 -4.59 21.40 9.63
C GLY A 189 -5.19 20.07 9.21
N VAL A 190 -6.36 20.11 8.60
CA VAL A 190 -7.11 18.91 8.17
C VAL A 190 -7.37 18.88 6.67
N ALA A 191 -7.07 19.97 5.97
CA ALA A 191 -7.26 20.10 4.52
C ALA A 191 -6.04 20.79 3.89
N ARG A 192 -5.70 20.45 2.66
CA ARG A 192 -4.63 21.13 1.91
C ARG A 192 -5.00 22.61 1.69
N GLN A 193 -4.05 23.51 1.94
CA GLN A 193 -4.22 24.93 1.68
C GLN A 193 -4.75 25.19 0.27
N SER A 194 -5.93 25.78 0.18
CA SER A 194 -6.61 26.04 -1.08
C SER A 194 -7.82 26.95 -0.88
N GLY A 195 -8.28 27.61 -1.95
CA GLY A 195 -9.54 28.35 -1.90
C GLY A 195 -10.76 27.48 -1.58
N VAL A 196 -10.68 26.16 -1.76
CA VAL A 196 -11.73 25.21 -1.36
C VAL A 196 -11.75 25.04 0.15
N ALA A 197 -10.61 24.73 0.77
CA ALA A 197 -10.50 24.59 2.23
C ALA A 197 -10.97 25.85 2.96
N THR A 198 -10.57 27.03 2.48
CA THR A 198 -11.03 28.31 3.02
C THR A 198 -12.55 28.46 2.94
N ARG A 199 -13.19 28.13 1.80
CA ARG A 199 -14.65 28.20 1.64
C ARG A 199 -15.39 27.21 2.54
N LEU A 200 -14.80 26.04 2.80
CA LEU A 200 -15.36 25.00 3.67
C LEU A 200 -15.12 25.31 5.16
N GLY A 201 -14.34 26.33 5.50
CA GLY A 201 -13.99 26.66 6.88
C GLY A 201 -13.09 25.59 7.54
N LEU A 202 -12.37 24.79 6.75
CA LEU A 202 -11.46 23.78 7.25
C LEU A 202 -10.09 24.40 7.56
N VAL A 203 -9.48 23.98 8.67
CA VAL A 203 -8.12 24.41 9.02
C VAL A 203 -7.13 23.89 7.99
N GLU A 204 -6.36 24.79 7.41
CA GLU A 204 -5.47 24.49 6.31
C GLU A 204 -4.11 23.93 6.78
N GLN A 205 -3.61 22.95 6.06
CA GLN A 205 -2.24 22.46 6.16
C GLN A 205 -1.42 22.99 4.98
N LEU A 206 -0.33 23.68 5.28
CA LEU A 206 0.54 24.30 4.29
C LEU A 206 1.38 23.26 3.55
N VAL A 207 1.74 23.52 2.30
CA VAL A 207 2.65 22.68 1.50
C VAL A 207 4.02 22.54 2.17
N CYS A 208 4.50 23.58 2.87
CA CYS A 208 5.81 23.54 3.55
C CYS A 208 5.87 22.52 4.70
N CYS A 209 4.73 22.05 5.23
CA CYS A 209 4.70 20.96 6.23
C CYS A 209 5.31 19.67 5.68
N GLU A 210 5.29 19.47 4.36
CA GLU A 210 5.90 18.33 3.67
C GLU A 210 7.26 18.70 3.08
N THR A 211 7.38 19.86 2.42
CA THR A 211 8.58 20.17 1.64
C THR A 211 9.79 20.58 2.46
N ILE A 212 9.62 21.18 3.64
CA ILE A 212 10.74 21.51 4.54
C ILE A 212 11.40 20.21 5.06
N PRO A 213 10.68 19.26 5.70
CA PRO A 213 11.29 18.00 6.10
C PRO A 213 11.79 17.15 4.92
N LEU A 214 11.13 17.20 3.75
CA LEU A 214 11.62 16.56 2.55
C LEU A 214 13.03 17.04 2.19
N LEU A 215 13.24 18.35 2.10
CA LEU A 215 14.55 18.92 1.80
C LEU A 215 15.60 18.55 2.85
N ALA A 216 15.24 18.55 4.14
CA ALA A 216 16.15 18.13 5.20
C ALA A 216 16.54 16.64 5.07
N ILE A 217 15.59 15.76 4.75
CA ILE A 217 15.87 14.33 4.52
C ILE A 217 16.80 14.16 3.30
N LEU A 218 16.56 14.88 2.20
CA LEU A 218 17.40 14.80 1.00
C LEU A 218 18.84 15.26 1.27
N GLU A 219 19.03 16.33 2.06
CA GLU A 219 20.38 16.76 2.48
C GLU A 219 21.08 15.70 3.35
N LEU A 220 20.36 15.07 4.29
CA LEU A 220 20.91 13.97 5.09
C LEU A 220 21.23 12.75 4.21
N ALA A 221 20.37 12.41 3.26
CA ALA A 221 20.58 11.31 2.34
C ALA A 221 21.91 11.39 1.60
N ARG A 222 22.38 12.59 1.25
CA ARG A 222 23.69 12.80 0.57
C ARG A 222 24.89 12.42 1.42
N THR A 223 24.72 12.30 2.74
CA THR A 223 25.80 12.01 3.68
C THR A 223 25.89 10.53 4.08
N VAL A 224 24.96 9.70 3.62
CA VAL A 224 24.84 8.28 4.00
C VAL A 224 24.56 7.41 2.77
N SER A 225 24.82 6.11 2.89
CA SER A 225 24.45 5.10 1.87
C SER A 225 23.20 4.29 2.22
N THR A 226 22.56 4.57 3.35
CA THR A 226 21.35 3.91 3.80
C THR A 226 20.22 4.17 2.80
N SER A 227 19.51 3.11 2.39
CA SER A 227 18.31 3.24 1.56
C SER A 227 17.20 3.95 2.34
N ILE A 228 16.68 5.03 1.78
CA ILE A 228 15.62 5.84 2.37
C ILE A 228 14.38 5.76 1.51
N HIS A 229 13.24 5.45 2.13
CA HIS A 229 11.95 5.49 1.47
C HIS A 229 11.11 6.65 1.99
N LEU A 230 10.69 7.54 1.10
CA LEU A 230 9.81 8.67 1.42
C LEU A 230 8.36 8.21 1.34
N MET A 231 7.69 8.17 2.49
CA MET A 231 6.29 7.74 2.61
C MET A 231 5.33 8.89 2.31
N ARG A 232 4.15 8.56 1.76
CA ARG A 232 2.97 9.44 1.72
C ARG A 232 3.22 10.81 1.09
N LEU A 233 3.94 10.88 -0.01
CA LEU A 233 4.04 12.16 -0.75
C LEU A 233 2.65 12.60 -1.22
N SER A 234 2.37 13.91 -1.10
CA SER A 234 1.03 14.44 -1.37
C SER A 234 0.99 15.76 -2.12
N THR A 235 2.14 16.35 -2.46
CA THR A 235 2.20 17.69 -3.05
C THR A 235 2.96 17.73 -4.38
N ALA A 236 2.50 18.53 -5.32
CA ALA A 236 3.17 18.81 -6.58
C ALA A 236 4.60 19.34 -6.35
N ARG A 237 4.77 20.17 -5.31
CA ARG A 237 6.08 20.74 -5.00
C ARG A 237 7.09 19.68 -4.56
N SER A 238 6.67 18.65 -3.84
CA SER A 238 7.55 17.53 -3.49
C SER A 238 7.97 16.74 -4.72
N VAL A 239 7.06 16.51 -5.66
CA VAL A 239 7.40 15.86 -6.94
C VAL A 239 8.42 16.69 -7.73
N GLU A 240 8.23 18.02 -7.82
CA GLU A 240 9.19 18.93 -8.47
C GLU A 240 10.59 18.86 -7.84
N ILE A 241 10.66 18.85 -6.49
CA ILE A 241 11.93 18.76 -5.76
C ILE A 241 12.63 17.44 -6.11
N LEU A 242 11.92 16.32 -6.04
CA LEU A 242 12.47 15.01 -6.35
C LEU A 242 12.86 14.86 -7.83
N ALA A 243 12.05 15.37 -8.75
CA ALA A 243 12.36 15.33 -10.18
C ALA A 243 13.65 16.06 -10.50
N LYS A 244 13.97 17.11 -9.75
CA LYS A 244 15.16 17.91 -9.96
C LYS A 244 16.42 17.23 -9.40
N ASP A 245 16.35 16.63 -8.23
CA ASP A 245 17.53 16.22 -7.50
C ASP A 245 17.22 15.16 -6.42
N LYS A 246 16.87 13.95 -6.86
CA LYS A 246 16.63 12.79 -5.97
C LYS A 246 17.90 11.95 -5.90
N PRO A 247 18.51 11.74 -4.70
CA PRO A 247 19.63 10.81 -4.54
C PRO A 247 19.25 9.38 -4.93
N GLU A 248 20.18 8.61 -5.47
CA GLU A 248 19.94 7.26 -6.01
C GLU A 248 19.36 6.28 -4.95
N GLN A 249 19.81 6.40 -3.69
CA GLN A 249 19.33 5.56 -2.59
C GLN A 249 17.96 6.00 -2.02
N VAL A 250 17.35 7.05 -2.58
CA VAL A 250 16.04 7.55 -2.14
C VAL A 250 14.95 7.06 -3.07
N SER A 251 13.94 6.42 -2.52
CA SER A 251 12.69 6.06 -3.20
C SER A 251 11.50 6.79 -2.59
N ALA A 252 10.38 6.83 -3.30
CA ALA A 252 9.19 7.52 -2.85
C ALA A 252 7.91 6.76 -3.18
N SER A 253 6.89 6.94 -2.34
CA SER A 253 5.54 6.41 -2.57
C SER A 253 4.46 7.45 -2.33
N VAL A 254 3.31 7.21 -2.93
CA VAL A 254 2.06 7.92 -2.73
C VAL A 254 0.99 6.96 -2.21
N SER A 255 0.14 7.40 -1.28
CA SER A 255 -1.05 6.63 -0.88
C SER A 255 -2.10 6.64 -1.99
N TRP A 256 -2.72 5.50 -2.24
CA TRP A 256 -3.65 5.27 -3.35
C TRP A 256 -4.81 6.27 -3.45
N LEU A 257 -5.37 6.73 -2.31
CA LEU A 257 -6.48 7.68 -2.31
C LEU A 257 -6.10 9.07 -2.83
N HIS A 258 -4.82 9.47 -2.73
CA HIS A 258 -4.32 10.73 -3.28
C HIS A 258 -4.24 10.74 -4.82
N LEU A 259 -4.37 9.58 -5.44
CA LEU A 259 -4.47 9.43 -6.90
C LEU A 259 -5.92 9.48 -7.40
N LEU A 260 -6.89 9.38 -6.50
CA LEU A 260 -8.33 9.31 -6.82
C LEU A 260 -9.07 10.58 -6.43
N PHE A 261 -8.80 11.11 -5.23
CA PHE A 261 -9.52 12.22 -4.63
C PHE A 261 -8.65 13.47 -4.47
N THR A 262 -9.32 14.59 -4.36
CA THR A 262 -8.72 15.92 -4.21
C THR A 262 -9.41 16.70 -3.09
N VAL A 263 -8.91 17.88 -2.77
CA VAL A 263 -9.51 18.76 -1.77
C VAL A 263 -10.95 19.19 -2.16
N GLU A 264 -11.31 19.15 -3.43
CA GLU A 264 -12.64 19.43 -3.95
C GLU A 264 -13.70 18.42 -3.43
N ASP A 265 -13.29 17.17 -3.23
CA ASP A 265 -14.16 16.10 -2.74
C ASP A 265 -14.53 16.28 -1.27
N LEU A 266 -13.80 17.12 -0.53
CA LEU A 266 -14.11 17.48 0.85
C LEU A 266 -15.38 18.32 1.01
N ALA A 267 -16.00 18.78 -0.09
CA ALA A 267 -17.26 19.53 -0.06
C ALA A 267 -18.42 18.74 0.56
N SER A 268 -18.32 17.41 0.60
CA SER A 268 -19.26 16.52 1.28
C SER A 268 -19.09 16.49 2.80
N TYR A 269 -17.96 16.95 3.33
CA TYR A 269 -17.51 16.74 4.71
C TYR A 269 -17.51 15.27 5.14
N ASP A 270 -17.38 14.35 4.17
CA ASP A 270 -17.31 12.91 4.45
C ASP A 270 -16.06 12.61 5.30
N PRO A 271 -16.21 12.16 6.56
CA PRO A 271 -15.09 11.88 7.42
C PRO A 271 -14.18 10.75 6.92
N HIS A 272 -14.66 9.93 5.98
CA HIS A 272 -13.84 8.90 5.34
C HIS A 272 -12.76 9.49 4.41
N LEU A 273 -12.91 10.74 3.96
CA LEU A 273 -11.90 11.49 3.22
C LEU A 273 -10.92 12.25 4.14
N ARG A 274 -11.06 12.14 5.48
CA ARG A 274 -10.07 12.65 6.42
C ARG A 274 -8.85 11.74 6.40
N LEU A 275 -7.82 12.18 5.69
CA LEU A 275 -6.54 11.48 5.54
C LEU A 275 -5.40 12.29 6.15
N ASP A 276 -4.26 11.65 6.36
CA ASP A 276 -3.02 12.29 6.75
C ASP A 276 -1.84 11.66 5.99
N PRO A 277 -1.21 12.44 5.10
CA PRO A 277 -1.45 13.87 4.78
C PRO A 277 -2.84 14.11 4.19
N PRO A 278 -3.37 15.34 4.27
CA PRO A 278 -4.66 15.66 3.68
C PRO A 278 -4.62 15.62 2.16
N LEU A 279 -5.77 15.33 1.54
CA LEU A 279 -5.92 15.33 0.10
C LEU A 279 -5.42 16.65 -0.53
N GLY A 280 -4.63 16.51 -1.57
CA GLY A 280 -4.07 17.62 -2.34
C GLY A 280 -5.08 18.29 -3.26
N THR A 281 -4.65 19.33 -3.95
CA THR A 281 -5.40 19.96 -5.04
C THR A 281 -5.39 19.08 -6.30
N ALA A 282 -6.20 19.41 -7.29
CA ALA A 282 -6.17 18.75 -8.59
C ALA A 282 -4.77 18.80 -9.26
N SER A 283 -4.01 19.88 -9.04
CA SER A 283 -2.63 19.98 -9.52
C SER A 283 -1.67 19.08 -8.75
N ASP A 284 -1.87 18.89 -7.45
CA ASP A 284 -1.10 17.93 -6.66
C ASP A 284 -1.35 16.50 -7.16
N ARG A 285 -2.63 16.11 -7.30
CA ARG A 285 -3.00 14.79 -7.85
C ARG A 285 -2.36 14.55 -9.22
N GLN A 286 -2.44 15.52 -10.14
CA GLN A 286 -1.86 15.39 -11.45
C GLN A 286 -0.34 15.22 -11.41
N ALA A 287 0.34 15.96 -10.54
CA ALA A 287 1.78 15.85 -10.37
C ALA A 287 2.20 14.49 -9.78
N LEU A 288 1.43 13.95 -8.82
CA LEU A 288 1.67 12.62 -8.26
C LEU A 288 1.54 11.52 -9.32
N ILE A 289 0.52 11.60 -10.18
CA ILE A 289 0.33 10.68 -11.31
C ILE A 289 1.48 10.79 -12.31
N GLU A 290 1.90 12.00 -12.64
CA GLU A 290 3.03 12.23 -13.54
C GLU A 290 4.34 11.75 -12.92
N GLY A 291 4.50 11.91 -11.60
CA GLY A 291 5.62 11.35 -10.83
C GLY A 291 5.73 9.83 -10.95
N LEU A 292 4.59 9.12 -10.94
CA LEU A 292 4.54 7.67 -11.17
C LEU A 292 4.93 7.30 -12.60
N LYS A 293 4.45 8.04 -13.61
CA LYS A 293 4.78 7.81 -15.03
C LYS A 293 6.26 7.98 -15.32
N THR A 294 6.87 8.97 -14.71
CA THR A 294 8.27 9.33 -14.95
C THR A 294 9.25 8.61 -14.04
N GLY A 295 8.75 7.83 -13.05
CA GLY A 295 9.57 7.12 -12.07
C GLY A 295 10.20 8.04 -11.00
N VAL A 296 9.73 9.26 -10.86
CA VAL A 296 10.08 10.15 -9.74
C VAL A 296 9.50 9.59 -8.43
N ILE A 297 8.27 9.09 -8.50
CA ILE A 297 7.61 8.26 -7.50
C ILE A 297 7.62 6.82 -8.02
N GLU A 298 8.10 5.87 -7.25
CA GLU A 298 8.24 4.48 -7.67
C GLU A 298 7.01 3.64 -7.38
N ALA A 299 6.34 3.89 -6.26
CA ALA A 299 5.35 2.96 -5.73
C ALA A 299 4.07 3.63 -5.28
N ILE A 300 3.00 2.85 -5.31
CA ILE A 300 1.72 3.17 -4.67
C ILE A 300 1.61 2.32 -3.41
N ALA A 301 1.37 2.96 -2.28
CA ALA A 301 1.07 2.29 -1.03
C ALA A 301 -0.45 2.19 -0.82
N ILE A 302 -0.91 1.07 -0.28
CA ILE A 302 -2.31 0.88 0.06
C ILE A 302 -2.64 1.64 1.35
N ASP A 303 -1.69 1.69 2.29
CA ASP A 303 -1.82 2.49 3.51
C ASP A 303 -3.14 2.21 4.26
N HIS A 304 -3.49 0.92 4.34
CA HIS A 304 -4.73 0.46 4.95
C HIS A 304 -4.75 0.82 6.44
N THR A 305 -5.72 1.64 6.83
CA THR A 305 -5.86 2.16 8.19
C THR A 305 -7.25 1.86 8.72
N PRO A 306 -7.43 0.73 9.43
CA PRO A 306 -8.72 0.35 9.98
C PRO A 306 -9.07 1.20 11.20
N LEU A 307 -10.29 1.74 11.21
CA LEU A 307 -10.83 2.59 12.27
C LEU A 307 -12.24 2.13 12.67
N LEU A 308 -12.61 2.40 13.91
CA LEU A 308 -13.95 2.14 14.41
C LEU A 308 -14.97 3.12 13.80
N TYR A 309 -16.23 2.70 13.80
CA TYR A 309 -17.34 3.55 13.38
C TYR A 309 -17.37 4.86 14.16
N GLU A 310 -17.22 4.79 15.48
CA GLU A 310 -17.26 5.95 16.39
C GLU A 310 -16.11 6.92 16.15
N GLU A 311 -14.96 6.43 15.69
CA GLU A 311 -13.78 7.27 15.38
C GLU A 311 -13.96 8.08 14.08
N LYS A 312 -14.94 7.67 13.24
CA LYS A 312 -15.30 8.36 11.99
C LYS A 312 -16.60 9.12 12.06
N MET A 313 -17.55 8.74 12.92
CA MET A 313 -18.86 9.39 13.04
C MET A 313 -18.83 10.61 13.96
N VAL A 314 -17.89 11.48 13.68
CA VAL A 314 -17.68 12.79 14.33
C VAL A 314 -17.54 13.86 13.25
N SER A 315 -17.34 15.12 13.62
CA SER A 315 -17.09 16.16 12.61
C SER A 315 -15.82 15.84 11.80
N PHE A 316 -15.75 16.32 10.56
CA PHE A 316 -14.62 16.07 9.66
C PHE A 316 -13.26 16.37 10.31
N ALA A 317 -13.18 17.49 11.04
CA ALA A 317 -11.94 17.93 11.68
C ALA A 317 -11.53 17.04 12.88
N GLU A 318 -12.48 16.43 13.55
CA GLU A 318 -12.26 15.56 14.72
C GLU A 318 -12.07 14.10 14.34
N ALA A 319 -12.49 13.69 13.12
CA ALA A 319 -12.35 12.32 12.66
C ALA A 319 -10.88 11.91 12.60
N LEU A 320 -10.57 10.70 13.07
CA LEU A 320 -9.22 10.15 12.91
C LEU A 320 -8.89 9.96 11.44
N PRO A 321 -7.65 10.29 11.01
CA PRO A 321 -7.25 10.14 9.62
C PRO A 321 -7.07 8.67 9.24
N GLY A 322 -7.38 8.35 7.98
CA GLY A 322 -7.13 7.04 7.40
C GLY A 322 -8.38 6.37 6.83
N ALA A 323 -8.17 5.43 5.94
CA ALA A 323 -9.20 4.61 5.31
C ALA A 323 -8.67 3.20 5.04
N ILE A 324 -9.59 2.22 4.93
CA ILE A 324 -9.25 0.88 4.48
C ILE A 324 -9.01 0.86 2.97
N GLY A 325 -8.10 -0.01 2.50
CA GLY A 325 -7.75 -0.03 1.08
C GLY A 325 -7.43 -1.40 0.50
N LEU A 326 -7.10 -2.42 1.30
CA LEU A 326 -6.57 -3.69 0.80
C LEU A 326 -7.44 -4.33 -0.30
N GLU A 327 -8.77 -4.33 -0.14
CA GLU A 327 -9.71 -4.90 -1.11
C GLU A 327 -10.17 -3.90 -2.19
N LEU A 328 -9.88 -2.60 -2.00
CA LEU A 328 -10.47 -1.51 -2.76
C LEU A 328 -9.49 -0.83 -3.72
N ALA A 329 -8.20 -0.85 -3.38
CA ALA A 329 -7.19 -0.07 -4.08
C ALA A 329 -7.03 -0.53 -5.54
N LEU A 330 -6.86 -1.83 -5.80
CA LEU A 330 -6.67 -2.33 -7.17
C LEU A 330 -7.87 -2.01 -8.07
N PRO A 331 -9.12 -2.34 -7.72
CA PRO A 331 -10.26 -2.03 -8.60
C PRO A 331 -10.46 -0.52 -8.80
N ALA A 332 -10.31 0.29 -7.76
CA ALA A 332 -10.50 1.74 -7.87
C ALA A 332 -9.40 2.40 -8.73
N LEU A 333 -8.13 2.05 -8.50
CA LEU A 333 -7.01 2.54 -9.30
C LEU A 333 -7.08 2.05 -10.75
N TRP A 334 -7.50 0.81 -10.98
CA TRP A 334 -7.68 0.29 -12.34
C TRP A 334 -8.74 1.10 -13.08
N GLN A 335 -9.89 1.34 -12.44
CA GLN A 335 -10.97 2.12 -13.03
C GLN A 335 -10.53 3.55 -13.37
N GLU A 336 -9.87 4.22 -12.44
CA GLU A 336 -9.52 5.63 -12.61
C GLU A 336 -8.29 5.82 -13.50
N LEU A 337 -7.29 4.97 -13.40
CA LEU A 337 -6.01 5.21 -14.05
C LEU A 337 -5.84 4.40 -15.35
N VAL A 338 -6.26 3.11 -15.35
CA VAL A 338 -6.05 2.24 -16.51
C VAL A 338 -7.17 2.39 -17.53
N VAL A 339 -8.43 2.35 -17.10
CA VAL A 339 -9.58 2.50 -18.02
C VAL A 339 -9.59 3.87 -18.67
N ASN A 340 -9.21 4.92 -17.95
CA ASN A 340 -9.10 6.29 -18.48
C ASN A 340 -7.78 6.56 -19.23
N ASN A 341 -6.95 5.52 -19.47
CA ASN A 341 -5.65 5.63 -20.16
C ASN A 341 -4.68 6.64 -19.52
N THR A 342 -4.79 6.86 -18.23
CA THR A 342 -3.89 7.73 -17.46
C THR A 342 -2.58 7.03 -17.15
N LEU A 343 -2.65 5.75 -16.77
CA LEU A 343 -1.49 4.84 -16.62
C LEU A 343 -1.73 3.58 -17.45
N SER A 344 -0.65 2.94 -17.91
CA SER A 344 -0.78 1.59 -18.47
C SER A 344 -1.06 0.57 -17.36
N ALA A 345 -1.69 -0.55 -17.70
CA ALA A 345 -1.90 -1.65 -16.77
C ALA A 345 -0.56 -2.16 -16.19
N LEU A 346 0.47 -2.16 -17.02
CA LEU A 346 1.80 -2.60 -16.65
C LEU A 346 2.47 -1.64 -15.64
N ASP A 347 2.32 -0.32 -15.83
CA ASP A 347 2.87 0.67 -14.91
C ASP A 347 2.12 0.65 -13.56
N LEU A 348 0.80 0.49 -13.57
CA LEU A 348 0.03 0.31 -12.34
C LEU A 348 0.49 -0.93 -11.58
N TRP A 349 0.64 -2.06 -12.27
CA TRP A 349 1.10 -3.30 -11.64
C TRP A 349 2.54 -3.21 -11.14
N HIS A 350 3.41 -2.52 -11.90
CA HIS A 350 4.76 -2.24 -11.45
C HIS A 350 4.77 -1.44 -10.14
N ALA A 351 3.95 -0.40 -10.04
CA ALA A 351 3.86 0.46 -8.86
C ALA A 351 3.22 -0.23 -7.63
N LEU A 352 2.41 -1.29 -7.83
CA LEU A 352 1.76 -2.06 -6.76
C LEU A 352 2.45 -3.39 -6.42
N SER A 353 3.45 -3.83 -7.19
CA SER A 353 4.08 -5.14 -7.02
C SER A 353 5.61 -5.05 -7.05
N THR A 354 6.20 -4.78 -8.21
CA THR A 354 7.65 -4.84 -8.42
C THR A 354 8.40 -3.74 -7.67
N ALA A 355 7.93 -2.50 -7.73
CA ALA A 355 8.59 -1.37 -7.09
C ALA A 355 8.52 -1.47 -5.55
N PRO A 356 7.36 -1.76 -4.93
CA PRO A 356 7.29 -2.01 -3.49
C PRO A 356 8.23 -3.12 -3.02
N ALA A 357 8.31 -4.23 -3.77
CA ALA A 357 9.21 -5.34 -3.44
C ALA A 357 10.68 -4.90 -3.39
N ARG A 358 11.13 -4.12 -4.38
CA ARG A 358 12.50 -3.57 -4.42
C ARG A 358 12.77 -2.63 -3.25
N ILE A 359 11.82 -1.77 -2.90
CA ILE A 359 11.92 -0.85 -1.76
C ILE A 359 12.08 -1.63 -0.45
N LEU A 360 11.34 -2.72 -0.28
CA LEU A 360 11.44 -3.60 0.88
C LEU A 360 12.64 -4.54 0.84
N SER A 361 13.47 -4.49 -0.21
CA SER A 361 14.61 -5.39 -0.43
C SER A 361 14.19 -6.87 -0.44
N ILE A 362 13.03 -7.17 -1.00
CA ILE A 362 12.56 -8.54 -1.25
C ILE A 362 12.54 -8.83 -2.75
N GLU A 363 12.61 -10.13 -3.11
CA GLU A 363 12.53 -10.53 -4.52
C GLU A 363 11.16 -10.11 -5.09
N PRO A 364 11.12 -9.39 -6.23
CA PRO A 364 9.87 -9.01 -6.87
C PRO A 364 9.05 -10.25 -7.28
N PRO A 365 7.75 -10.28 -6.95
CA PRO A 365 6.89 -11.38 -7.34
C PRO A 365 6.88 -11.59 -8.87
N ARG A 366 6.86 -12.86 -9.28
CA ARG A 366 6.80 -13.27 -10.69
C ARG A 366 5.75 -14.35 -10.90
N LEU A 367 5.33 -14.53 -12.14
CA LEU A 367 4.53 -15.69 -12.51
C LEU A 367 5.46 -16.91 -12.67
N GLU A 368 5.40 -17.81 -11.71
CA GLU A 368 6.25 -19.01 -11.67
C GLU A 368 5.41 -20.26 -11.93
N LEU A 369 5.95 -21.18 -12.76
CA LEU A 369 5.31 -22.47 -12.99
C LEU A 369 5.26 -23.28 -11.69
N ASN A 370 4.18 -24.02 -11.52
CA ASN A 370 3.83 -24.79 -10.33
C ASN A 370 3.61 -23.94 -9.06
N SER A 371 3.51 -22.62 -9.20
CA SER A 371 3.18 -21.70 -8.13
C SER A 371 1.66 -21.48 -8.02
N ARG A 372 1.20 -21.19 -6.79
CA ARG A 372 -0.16 -20.70 -6.47
C ARG A 372 -0.20 -19.19 -6.28
N HIS A 373 0.95 -18.54 -6.41
CA HIS A 373 1.11 -17.12 -6.15
C HIS A 373 0.95 -16.34 -7.45
N PHE A 374 -0.30 -16.05 -7.79
CA PHE A 374 -0.70 -15.18 -8.88
C PHE A 374 -2.02 -14.49 -8.53
N VAL A 375 -2.30 -13.42 -9.22
CA VAL A 375 -3.58 -12.70 -9.17
C VAL A 375 -4.28 -12.89 -10.50
N LEU A 376 -5.54 -13.33 -10.44
CA LEU A 376 -6.45 -13.34 -11.57
C LEU A 376 -7.53 -12.29 -11.32
N PHE A 377 -7.55 -11.24 -12.12
CA PHE A 377 -8.40 -10.08 -11.94
C PHE A 377 -9.36 -9.93 -13.11
N ASP A 378 -10.65 -9.85 -12.81
CA ASP A 378 -11.68 -9.48 -13.80
C ASP A 378 -12.03 -7.99 -13.65
N PRO A 379 -11.58 -7.13 -14.57
CA PRO A 379 -11.83 -5.70 -14.50
C PRO A 379 -13.28 -5.30 -14.83
N ASN A 380 -14.15 -6.26 -15.25
CA ASN A 380 -15.50 -5.97 -15.72
C ASN A 380 -16.58 -6.29 -14.69
N VAL A 381 -16.29 -7.11 -13.70
CA VAL A 381 -17.26 -7.43 -12.62
C VAL A 381 -17.59 -6.16 -11.84
N THR A 382 -18.86 -5.87 -11.72
CA THR A 382 -19.36 -4.76 -10.88
C THR A 382 -19.92 -5.30 -9.59
N TRP A 383 -19.52 -4.71 -8.47
CA TRP A 383 -19.96 -5.08 -7.14
C TRP A 383 -20.15 -3.83 -6.26
N THR A 384 -20.96 -3.93 -5.22
CA THR A 384 -21.20 -2.82 -4.31
C THR A 384 -20.42 -3.03 -3.02
N VAL A 385 -19.76 -1.98 -2.54
CA VAL A 385 -19.01 -1.99 -1.27
C VAL A 385 -20.02 -2.00 -0.12
N THR A 386 -20.15 -3.15 0.53
CA THR A 386 -21.08 -3.39 1.64
C THR A 386 -20.40 -4.20 2.72
N HIS A 387 -21.08 -4.34 3.85
CA HIS A 387 -20.65 -5.19 4.95
C HIS A 387 -20.36 -6.65 4.53
N GLN A 388 -21.16 -7.17 3.60
CA GLN A 388 -21.06 -8.55 3.16
C GLN A 388 -20.00 -8.77 2.09
N SER A 389 -19.65 -7.72 1.35
CA SER A 389 -18.66 -7.82 0.27
C SER A 389 -17.21 -7.64 0.77
N LEU A 390 -17.01 -6.97 1.89
CA LEU A 390 -15.69 -6.78 2.49
C LEU A 390 -15.31 -7.90 3.45
N ARG A 391 -14.02 -8.22 3.50
CA ARG A 391 -13.37 -9.13 4.46
C ARG A 391 -12.83 -8.40 5.66
N SER A 392 -12.32 -7.17 5.46
CA SER A 392 -11.92 -6.30 6.55
C SER A 392 -13.08 -6.09 7.52
N ARG A 393 -12.75 -6.09 8.80
CA ARG A 393 -13.72 -5.76 9.86
C ARG A 393 -14.08 -4.28 9.84
N ALA A 394 -13.11 -3.43 9.51
CA ALA A 394 -13.29 -2.00 9.42
C ALA A 394 -14.07 -1.60 8.15
N ARG A 395 -14.68 -0.40 8.20
CA ARG A 395 -15.58 0.08 7.14
C ARG A 395 -15.35 1.53 6.77
N ASN A 396 -14.31 2.11 7.29
CA ASN A 396 -13.95 3.50 7.06
C ASN A 396 -13.37 3.68 5.65
N THR A 397 -14.29 3.80 4.67
CA THR A 397 -13.94 4.01 3.26
C THR A 397 -14.90 4.99 2.59
N PRO A 398 -14.39 5.89 1.73
CA PRO A 398 -15.26 6.79 0.93
C PRO A 398 -16.08 6.04 -0.14
N PHE A 399 -15.79 4.75 -0.36
CA PHE A 399 -16.54 3.91 -1.31
C PHE A 399 -17.74 3.19 -0.69
N TRP A 400 -18.05 3.46 0.57
CA TRP A 400 -19.16 2.80 1.25
C TRP A 400 -20.49 2.95 0.49
N GLN A 401 -21.15 1.82 0.18
CA GLN A 401 -22.37 1.73 -0.65
C GLN A 401 -22.19 2.19 -2.11
N HIS A 402 -20.99 2.47 -2.56
CA HIS A 402 -20.71 2.76 -3.97
C HIS A 402 -20.42 1.47 -4.73
N SER A 403 -20.74 1.49 -6.02
CA SER A 403 -20.38 0.42 -6.93
C SER A 403 -18.93 0.60 -7.40
N LEU A 404 -18.14 -0.45 -7.25
CA LEU A 404 -16.81 -0.56 -7.85
C LEU A 404 -16.82 -1.57 -8.99
N ARG A 405 -15.93 -1.36 -9.95
CA ARG A 405 -15.74 -2.25 -11.08
C ARG A 405 -14.35 -2.86 -11.00
N GLY A 406 -14.29 -4.18 -11.10
CA GLY A 406 -13.09 -4.99 -10.95
C GLY A 406 -13.10 -5.81 -9.67
N GLN A 407 -12.80 -7.10 -9.78
CA GLN A 407 -12.69 -8.02 -8.65
C GLN A 407 -11.72 -9.16 -8.97
N LEU A 408 -11.07 -9.71 -7.93
CA LEU A 408 -10.30 -10.93 -8.11
C LEU A 408 -11.23 -12.11 -8.38
N VAL A 409 -10.83 -12.94 -9.32
CA VAL A 409 -11.51 -14.20 -9.62
C VAL A 409 -11.05 -15.26 -8.61
N PRO A 410 -11.94 -15.83 -7.80
CA PRO A 410 -11.57 -16.82 -6.79
C PRO A 410 -11.28 -18.16 -7.45
N PHE A 411 -10.01 -18.51 -7.62
CA PHE A 411 -9.57 -19.78 -8.17
C PHE A 411 -9.11 -20.79 -7.12
N SER A 412 -8.71 -20.32 -5.93
CA SER A 412 -8.26 -21.17 -4.84
C SER A 412 -9.35 -21.32 -3.77
N PRO A 413 -9.56 -22.52 -3.21
CA PRO A 413 -10.43 -22.72 -2.04
C PRO A 413 -10.01 -21.89 -0.83
N SER A 414 -8.73 -21.54 -0.72
CA SER A 414 -8.19 -20.74 0.38
C SER A 414 -8.64 -19.27 0.38
N ILE A 415 -9.05 -18.72 -0.77
CA ILE A 415 -9.62 -17.37 -0.86
C ILE A 415 -11.10 -17.36 -0.47
N ASN A 416 -11.78 -18.52 -0.56
CA ASN A 416 -13.22 -18.68 -0.27
C ASN A 416 -13.55 -19.12 1.17
N SER A 417 -12.59 -19.38 2.04
CA SER A 417 -12.85 -19.92 3.39
C SER A 417 -13.56 -18.96 4.36
N GLY A 418 -14.03 -17.79 3.88
CA GLY A 418 -14.84 -16.84 4.65
C GLY A 418 -16.34 -16.79 4.28
N ARG A 419 -16.84 -17.68 3.41
CA ARG A 419 -18.30 -17.80 3.16
C ARG A 419 -18.86 -19.01 3.91
N THR A 420 -18.97 -18.92 5.22
CA THR A 420 -19.90 -19.76 5.99
C THR A 420 -20.85 -18.84 6.74
N HIS A 421 -22.08 -18.88 6.28
CA HIS A 421 -23.40 -18.44 6.79
C HIS A 421 -23.49 -17.37 7.86
#